data_dc25bc0456837f1e364ac81ba19bba78
#
_entry.id   dc25bc0456837f1e364ac81ba19bba78
#
_cell.length_a   1.000
_cell.length_b   1.000
_cell.length_c   1.000
_cell.angle_alpha   90.00
_cell.angle_beta   90.00
_cell.angle_gamma   90.00
#
_symmetry.space_group_name_H-M   'P 1'
#
loop_
_entity.id
_entity.type
_entity.pdbx_description
1 polymer ?
#
loop_
_entity_poly.entity_id
_entity_poly.type
_entity_poly.pdbx_seq_one_letter_code
_entity_poly.pdbx_strand_id
1 'polypeptide(L)'
;MRLRVSNPPSKPLLLWDGECDFCRLWIERWKEITAGKIDYATYQEAAEYFPEISRDEFKHSMVFIEPDGTAFFAAEAVYQSLAYRPSRIWLAWSYDRVPGFAAISETAYKFVARHRGFGSAVTRLLWGKDGRPPTYFWARRWFLRALGVIYLIAFVSLWVQVDGLIGSDGMSPLNRFLPAVRAQLGPEAYTLLPTLCWFDASNAFLHFICGGGVALSLLLIFGIAPALSLVALFVFYLSLTIAGQTFLSFQWDILLLETGFLSIFFALWQLWPRRSSAEPAVSAANNLRPAGDTPAATVTIARPRQQEPPVSRTALFLLKFLLFKLMLMSGVVKLSS
;
A
#
# COMPACT_ATOMS: atom_id res chain seq x y z
N MET A 1 -16.29 -18.21 -30.76
CA MET A 1 -15.75 -19.55 -31.11
C MET A 1 -14.28 -19.50 -30.74
N ARG A 2 -13.86 -20.29 -29.77
CA ARG A 2 -12.46 -20.29 -29.31
C ARG A 2 -11.64 -21.04 -30.36
N LEU A 3 -10.56 -20.44 -30.87
CA LEU A 3 -9.64 -21.05 -31.82
C LEU A 3 -8.76 -22.06 -31.07
N ARG A 4 -8.42 -23.17 -31.73
CA ARG A 4 -7.39 -24.10 -31.25
C ARG A 4 -6.20 -24.10 -32.18
N VAL A 5 -5.00 -23.97 -31.59
CA VAL A 5 -3.75 -24.06 -32.36
C VAL A 5 -3.27 -25.51 -32.42
N SER A 6 -2.64 -25.88 -33.54
CA SER A 6 -2.12 -27.24 -33.77
C SER A 6 -0.82 -27.52 -33.01
N ASN A 7 -0.08 -26.47 -32.65
CA ASN A 7 1.20 -26.59 -31.94
C ASN A 7 1.13 -25.85 -30.59
N PRO A 8 0.48 -26.45 -29.56
CA PRO A 8 0.32 -25.79 -28.28
C PRO A 8 1.65 -25.62 -27.54
N PRO A 9 1.85 -24.49 -26.83
CA PRO A 9 3.04 -24.27 -26.04
C PRO A 9 3.03 -25.18 -24.80
N SER A 10 4.20 -25.59 -24.32
CA SER A 10 4.35 -26.40 -23.10
C SER A 10 3.93 -25.66 -21.81
N LYS A 11 3.89 -24.34 -21.87
CA LYS A 11 3.51 -23.44 -20.78
C LYS A 11 2.62 -22.32 -21.36
N PRO A 12 1.63 -21.81 -20.60
CA PRO A 12 0.77 -20.74 -21.09
C PRO A 12 1.58 -19.57 -21.63
N LEU A 13 1.23 -19.09 -22.83
CA LEU A 13 1.98 -18.10 -23.57
C LEU A 13 1.11 -16.88 -23.91
N LEU A 14 1.57 -15.68 -23.56
CA LEU A 14 0.96 -14.43 -23.98
C LEU A 14 1.78 -13.79 -25.12
N LEU A 15 1.16 -13.61 -26.27
CA LEU A 15 1.73 -12.96 -27.45
C LEU A 15 1.26 -11.51 -27.50
N TRP A 16 2.20 -10.59 -27.72
CA TRP A 16 1.95 -9.16 -27.71
C TRP A 16 2.75 -8.43 -28.80
N ASP A 17 2.38 -7.19 -29.08
CA ASP A 17 3.04 -6.35 -30.07
C ASP A 17 4.31 -5.71 -29.51
N GLY A 18 5.48 -6.21 -29.92
CA GLY A 18 6.80 -5.75 -29.46
C GLY A 18 7.13 -4.29 -29.81
N GLU A 19 6.50 -3.73 -30.86
CA GLU A 19 6.70 -2.35 -31.30
C GLU A 19 5.80 -1.35 -30.54
N CYS A 20 4.86 -1.85 -29.73
CA CYS A 20 3.90 -1.04 -29.00
C CYS A 20 4.45 -0.65 -27.62
N ASP A 21 4.84 0.59 -27.39
CA ASP A 21 5.29 1.10 -26.10
C ASP A 21 4.26 0.95 -24.99
N PHE A 22 2.98 1.13 -25.29
CA PHE A 22 1.89 0.91 -24.34
C PHE A 22 1.83 -0.56 -23.90
N CYS A 23 1.94 -1.49 -24.86
CA CYS A 23 1.92 -2.92 -24.56
C CYS A 23 3.14 -3.30 -23.71
N ARG A 24 4.34 -2.83 -24.06
CA ARG A 24 5.57 -3.09 -23.30
C ARG A 24 5.44 -2.70 -21.83
N LEU A 25 4.89 -1.51 -21.56
CA LEU A 25 4.68 -1.03 -20.18
C LEU A 25 3.79 -1.96 -19.36
N TRP A 26 2.69 -2.44 -19.96
CA TRP A 26 1.76 -3.33 -19.30
C TRP A 26 2.29 -4.76 -19.17
N ILE A 27 3.02 -5.28 -20.15
CA ILE A 27 3.64 -6.60 -20.12
C ILE A 27 4.63 -6.72 -18.97
N GLU A 28 5.50 -5.73 -18.75
CA GLU A 28 6.42 -5.74 -17.60
C GLU A 28 5.66 -5.85 -16.26
N ARG A 29 4.54 -5.16 -16.13
CA ARG A 29 3.68 -5.26 -14.96
C ARG A 29 3.00 -6.63 -14.85
N TRP A 30 2.60 -7.23 -15.94
CA TRP A 30 1.94 -8.55 -15.92
C TRP A 30 2.92 -9.66 -15.63
N LYS A 31 4.16 -9.59 -16.08
CA LYS A 31 5.23 -10.51 -15.68
C LYS A 31 5.39 -10.56 -14.16
N GLU A 32 5.36 -9.40 -13.49
CA GLU A 32 5.38 -9.34 -12.01
C GLU A 32 4.11 -9.95 -11.37
N ILE A 33 2.95 -9.71 -11.97
CA ILE A 33 1.66 -10.19 -11.47
C ILE A 33 1.57 -11.72 -11.57
N THR A 34 1.98 -12.29 -12.68
CA THR A 34 1.88 -13.74 -12.96
C THR A 34 3.04 -14.53 -12.36
N ALA A 35 4.08 -13.84 -11.86
CA ALA A 35 5.19 -14.42 -11.12
C ALA A 35 5.83 -15.64 -11.84
N GLY A 36 6.03 -15.54 -13.16
CA GLY A 36 6.66 -16.57 -13.97
C GLY A 36 5.77 -17.79 -14.28
N LYS A 37 4.47 -17.76 -13.97
CA LYS A 37 3.54 -18.85 -14.29
C LYS A 37 3.17 -18.94 -15.76
N ILE A 38 3.30 -17.84 -16.50
CA ILE A 38 3.07 -17.76 -17.94
C ILE A 38 4.30 -17.19 -18.62
N ASP A 39 4.51 -17.53 -19.89
CA ASP A 39 5.56 -17.00 -20.73
C ASP A 39 5.03 -15.85 -21.59
N TYR A 40 5.95 -14.99 -22.05
CA TYR A 40 5.66 -13.80 -22.84
C TYR A 40 6.59 -13.75 -24.02
N ALA A 41 6.04 -13.64 -25.22
CA ALA A 41 6.81 -13.44 -26.45
C ALA A 41 6.18 -12.35 -27.32
N THR A 42 6.98 -11.74 -28.19
CA THR A 42 6.45 -10.83 -29.19
C THR A 42 5.84 -11.63 -30.35
N TYR A 43 4.76 -11.14 -30.94
CA TYR A 43 4.20 -11.83 -32.09
C TYR A 43 5.16 -11.82 -33.26
N GLN A 44 6.05 -10.84 -33.35
CA GLN A 44 7.09 -10.76 -34.37
C GLN A 44 8.02 -11.98 -34.37
N GLU A 45 8.27 -12.54 -33.20
CA GLU A 45 9.14 -13.71 -33.00
C GLU A 45 8.38 -15.03 -33.08
N ALA A 46 7.11 -15.04 -32.70
CA ALA A 46 6.37 -16.28 -32.46
C ALA A 46 5.23 -16.54 -33.46
N ALA A 47 4.84 -15.59 -34.31
CA ALA A 47 3.69 -15.74 -35.21
C ALA A 47 3.82 -16.92 -36.18
N GLU A 48 5.03 -17.28 -36.58
CA GLU A 48 5.29 -18.38 -37.52
C GLU A 48 4.96 -19.77 -36.91
N TYR A 49 4.99 -19.87 -35.59
CA TYR A 49 4.65 -21.12 -34.89
C TYR A 49 3.13 -21.36 -34.78
N PHE A 50 2.30 -20.33 -35.08
CA PHE A 50 0.84 -20.35 -34.94
C PHE A 50 0.16 -19.89 -36.24
N PRO A 51 0.26 -20.66 -37.33
CA PRO A 51 -0.27 -20.28 -38.65
C PRO A 51 -1.78 -20.14 -38.70
N GLU A 52 -2.50 -20.71 -37.74
CA GLU A 52 -3.96 -20.62 -37.63
C GLU A 52 -4.43 -19.21 -37.23
N ILE A 53 -3.55 -18.39 -36.66
CA ILE A 53 -3.86 -17.03 -36.21
C ILE A 53 -3.35 -16.05 -37.25
N SER A 54 -4.24 -15.22 -37.79
CA SER A 54 -3.87 -14.25 -38.80
C SER A 54 -2.88 -13.20 -38.29
N ARG A 55 -1.97 -12.73 -39.13
CA ARG A 55 -1.04 -11.63 -38.74
C ARG A 55 -1.78 -10.34 -38.35
N ASP A 56 -2.94 -10.09 -38.95
CA ASP A 56 -3.76 -8.93 -38.60
C ASP A 56 -4.35 -9.03 -37.20
N GLU A 57 -4.70 -10.23 -36.74
CA GLU A 57 -5.17 -10.47 -35.41
C GLU A 57 -4.10 -10.16 -34.36
N PHE A 58 -2.86 -10.58 -34.59
CA PHE A 58 -1.72 -10.25 -33.74
C PHE A 58 -1.41 -8.75 -33.65
N LYS A 59 -1.63 -7.99 -34.72
CA LYS A 59 -1.42 -6.53 -34.76
C LYS A 59 -2.48 -5.78 -33.93
N HIS A 60 -3.69 -6.30 -33.91
CA HIS A 60 -4.83 -5.60 -33.32
C HIS A 60 -5.18 -6.07 -31.90
N SER A 61 -4.78 -7.30 -31.54
CA SER A 61 -5.11 -7.88 -30.24
C SER A 61 -3.94 -8.64 -29.62
N MET A 62 -3.93 -8.70 -28.28
CA MET A 62 -3.09 -9.67 -27.58
C MET A 62 -3.70 -11.05 -27.72
N VAL A 63 -2.86 -12.07 -27.78
CA VAL A 63 -3.29 -13.47 -27.89
C VAL A 63 -2.71 -14.26 -26.73
N PHE A 64 -3.55 -14.96 -26.01
CA PHE A 64 -3.14 -15.84 -24.94
C PHE A 64 -3.44 -17.30 -25.33
N ILE A 65 -2.44 -18.16 -25.29
CA ILE A 65 -2.52 -19.56 -25.70
C ILE A 65 -2.24 -20.44 -24.50
N GLU A 66 -3.18 -21.32 -24.20
CA GLU A 66 -3.03 -22.31 -23.14
C GLU A 66 -2.33 -23.59 -23.64
N PRO A 67 -1.77 -24.40 -22.72
CA PRO A 67 -1.13 -25.67 -23.06
C PRO A 67 -2.08 -26.71 -23.72
N ASP A 68 -3.39 -26.53 -23.59
CA ASP A 68 -4.38 -27.36 -24.26
C ASP A 68 -4.65 -26.94 -25.73
N GLY A 69 -3.95 -25.89 -26.16
CA GLY A 69 -4.07 -25.30 -27.50
C GLY A 69 -5.18 -24.27 -27.66
N THR A 70 -5.93 -23.96 -26.62
CA THR A 70 -6.99 -22.95 -26.66
C THR A 70 -6.40 -21.56 -26.74
N ALA A 71 -6.77 -20.79 -27.78
CA ALA A 71 -6.35 -19.41 -27.96
C ALA A 71 -7.47 -18.43 -27.60
N PHE A 72 -7.13 -17.43 -26.79
CA PHE A 72 -7.98 -16.33 -26.34
C PHE A 72 -7.46 -15.03 -26.94
N PHE A 73 -8.36 -14.06 -27.19
CA PHE A 73 -8.05 -12.82 -27.88
C PHE A 73 -8.49 -11.60 -27.09
N ALA A 74 -7.84 -10.47 -27.32
CA ALA A 74 -8.23 -9.14 -26.82
C ALA A 74 -8.45 -9.09 -25.30
N ALA A 75 -9.60 -8.64 -24.81
CA ALA A 75 -9.88 -8.54 -23.37
C ALA A 75 -9.94 -9.92 -22.69
N GLU A 76 -10.45 -10.94 -23.37
CA GLU A 76 -10.46 -12.31 -22.87
C GLU A 76 -9.04 -12.81 -22.60
N ALA A 77 -8.11 -12.61 -23.55
CA ALA A 77 -6.70 -12.96 -23.39
C ALA A 77 -6.07 -12.33 -22.15
N VAL A 78 -6.37 -11.06 -21.88
CA VAL A 78 -5.90 -10.35 -20.69
C VAL A 78 -6.44 -10.99 -19.41
N TYR A 79 -7.74 -11.26 -19.34
CA TYR A 79 -8.35 -11.79 -18.12
C TYR A 79 -7.94 -13.23 -17.83
N GLN A 80 -7.86 -14.08 -18.86
CA GLN A 80 -7.38 -15.45 -18.73
C GLN A 80 -5.91 -15.50 -18.27
N SER A 81 -5.05 -14.67 -18.86
CA SER A 81 -3.65 -14.61 -18.43
C SER A 81 -3.50 -14.12 -16.97
N LEU A 82 -4.31 -13.15 -16.53
CA LEU A 82 -4.29 -12.65 -15.16
C LEU A 82 -4.89 -13.62 -14.15
N ALA A 83 -5.75 -14.57 -14.58
CA ALA A 83 -6.35 -15.59 -13.72
C ALA A 83 -5.31 -16.58 -13.15
N TYR A 84 -4.12 -16.65 -13.73
CA TYR A 84 -2.99 -17.41 -13.17
C TYR A 84 -2.51 -16.87 -11.81
N ARG A 85 -2.96 -15.68 -11.43
CA ARG A 85 -2.87 -15.19 -10.05
C ARG A 85 -4.19 -15.43 -9.30
N PRO A 86 -4.19 -16.21 -8.19
CA PRO A 86 -5.42 -16.58 -7.47
C PRO A 86 -6.31 -15.39 -7.10
N SER A 87 -5.72 -14.25 -6.71
CA SER A 87 -6.47 -13.04 -6.36
C SER A 87 -7.17 -12.35 -7.54
N ARG A 88 -7.01 -12.83 -8.77
CA ARG A 88 -7.58 -12.23 -9.99
C ARG A 88 -8.43 -13.20 -10.82
N ILE A 89 -8.64 -14.42 -10.36
CA ILE A 89 -9.50 -15.42 -11.02
C ILE A 89 -10.92 -14.86 -11.27
N TRP A 90 -11.39 -13.99 -10.39
CA TRP A 90 -12.70 -13.36 -10.51
C TRP A 90 -12.89 -12.56 -11.82
N LEU A 91 -11.80 -12.04 -12.44
CA LEU A 91 -11.88 -11.32 -13.70
C LEU A 91 -12.28 -12.23 -14.86
N ALA A 92 -11.63 -13.39 -14.99
CA ALA A 92 -11.99 -14.40 -16.00
C ALA A 92 -13.37 -14.97 -15.72
N TRP A 93 -13.68 -15.27 -14.46
CA TRP A 93 -15.01 -15.70 -14.06
C TRP A 93 -16.10 -14.68 -14.41
N SER A 94 -15.86 -13.39 -14.18
CA SER A 94 -16.79 -12.31 -14.52
C SER A 94 -16.98 -12.19 -16.03
N TYR A 95 -15.93 -12.37 -16.81
CA TYR A 95 -16.00 -12.33 -18.26
C TYR A 95 -16.93 -13.45 -18.81
N ASP A 96 -16.83 -14.66 -18.24
CA ASP A 96 -17.62 -15.81 -18.68
C ASP A 96 -19.09 -15.80 -18.13
N ARG A 97 -19.32 -15.25 -16.93
CA ARG A 97 -20.58 -15.42 -16.19
C ARG A 97 -21.44 -14.18 -16.02
N VAL A 98 -20.84 -12.97 -16.04
CA VAL A 98 -21.60 -11.73 -15.79
C VAL A 98 -22.15 -11.18 -17.11
N PRO A 99 -23.49 -11.09 -17.28
CA PRO A 99 -24.07 -10.55 -18.50
C PRO A 99 -23.58 -9.13 -18.80
N GLY A 100 -23.17 -8.89 -20.04
CA GLY A 100 -22.69 -7.59 -20.50
C GLY A 100 -21.23 -7.27 -20.15
N PHE A 101 -20.60 -7.96 -19.21
CA PHE A 101 -19.20 -7.69 -18.83
C PHE A 101 -18.24 -7.93 -19.99
N ALA A 102 -18.41 -9.03 -20.75
CA ALA A 102 -17.61 -9.33 -21.93
C ALA A 102 -17.74 -8.23 -22.99
N ALA A 103 -18.97 -7.79 -23.31
CA ALA A 103 -19.21 -6.78 -24.32
C ALA A 103 -18.59 -5.42 -23.94
N ILE A 104 -18.73 -5.00 -22.69
CA ILE A 104 -18.13 -3.78 -22.16
C ILE A 104 -16.60 -3.87 -22.20
N SER A 105 -16.04 -5.01 -21.78
CA SER A 105 -14.60 -5.24 -21.74
C SER A 105 -13.98 -5.22 -23.14
N GLU A 106 -14.61 -5.88 -24.11
CA GLU A 106 -14.16 -5.89 -25.50
C GLU A 106 -14.24 -4.49 -26.14
N THR A 107 -15.31 -3.74 -25.84
CA THR A 107 -15.45 -2.36 -26.32
C THR A 107 -14.37 -1.46 -25.72
N ALA A 108 -14.13 -1.56 -24.43
CA ALA A 108 -13.07 -0.83 -23.74
C ALA A 108 -11.68 -1.21 -24.29
N TYR A 109 -11.43 -2.50 -24.52
CA TYR A 109 -10.18 -2.98 -25.09
C TYR A 109 -9.96 -2.38 -26.49
N LYS A 110 -10.96 -2.44 -27.37
CA LYS A 110 -10.89 -1.87 -28.73
C LYS A 110 -10.67 -0.35 -28.72
N PHE A 111 -11.30 0.35 -27.78
CA PHE A 111 -11.08 1.78 -27.59
C PHE A 111 -9.62 2.08 -27.22
N VAL A 112 -9.07 1.37 -26.23
CA VAL A 112 -7.67 1.53 -25.80
C VAL A 112 -6.72 1.13 -26.92
N ALA A 113 -6.98 0.03 -27.62
CA ALA A 113 -6.16 -0.45 -28.75
C ALA A 113 -6.11 0.54 -29.90
N ARG A 114 -7.18 1.28 -30.17
CA ARG A 114 -7.22 2.35 -31.18
C ARG A 114 -6.52 3.63 -30.74
N HIS A 115 -6.50 3.91 -29.43
CA HIS A 115 -5.96 5.15 -28.85
C HIS A 115 -4.73 4.87 -27.96
N ARG A 116 -3.81 4.00 -28.43
CA ARG A 116 -2.61 3.57 -27.65
C ARG A 116 -1.74 4.74 -27.19
N GLY A 117 -1.63 5.81 -27.97
CA GLY A 117 -0.89 7.04 -27.60
C GLY A 117 -1.52 7.75 -26.40
N PHE A 118 -2.85 7.91 -26.42
CA PHE A 118 -3.60 8.47 -25.28
C PHE A 118 -3.54 7.55 -24.06
N GLY A 119 -3.70 6.24 -24.26
CA GLY A 119 -3.53 5.23 -23.21
C GLY A 119 -2.15 5.29 -22.56
N SER A 120 -1.09 5.47 -23.34
CA SER A 120 0.28 5.67 -22.84
C SER A 120 0.41 6.95 -22.02
N ALA A 121 -0.15 8.06 -22.46
CA ALA A 121 -0.10 9.34 -21.75
C ALA A 121 -0.82 9.25 -20.40
N VAL A 122 -2.03 8.70 -20.39
CA VAL A 122 -2.81 8.48 -19.15
C VAL A 122 -2.10 7.52 -18.20
N THR A 123 -1.54 6.43 -18.73
CA THR A 123 -0.79 5.46 -17.90
C THR A 123 0.45 6.10 -17.29
N ARG A 124 1.22 6.89 -18.07
CA ARG A 124 2.38 7.62 -17.56
C ARG A 124 2.01 8.67 -16.52
N LEU A 125 0.87 9.33 -16.68
CA LEU A 125 0.36 10.31 -15.72
C LEU A 125 -0.05 9.65 -14.39
N LEU A 126 -0.73 8.50 -14.46
CA LEU A 126 -1.28 7.82 -13.27
C LEU A 126 -0.27 6.90 -12.55
N TRP A 127 0.64 6.27 -13.29
CA TRP A 127 1.57 5.26 -12.77
C TRP A 127 3.06 5.58 -12.99
N GLY A 128 3.40 6.68 -13.67
CA GLY A 128 4.77 7.08 -13.97
C GLY A 128 5.35 6.35 -15.20
N LYS A 129 6.65 6.59 -15.46
CA LYS A 129 7.32 6.07 -16.65
C LYS A 129 7.56 4.56 -16.65
N ASP A 130 7.66 3.95 -15.46
CA ASP A 130 8.14 2.56 -15.32
C ASP A 130 7.02 1.52 -15.16
N GLY A 131 5.73 1.90 -15.13
CA GLY A 131 4.60 0.98 -14.99
C GLY A 131 4.62 0.07 -13.74
N ARG A 132 5.69 0.12 -12.94
CA ARG A 132 5.83 -0.66 -11.72
C ARG A 132 4.89 -0.15 -10.63
N PRO A 133 4.29 -1.03 -9.82
CA PRO A 133 3.46 -0.57 -8.72
C PRO A 133 4.31 0.30 -7.78
N PRO A 134 3.82 1.49 -7.41
CA PRO A 134 4.56 2.37 -6.52
C PRO A 134 4.84 1.64 -5.20
N THR A 135 6.09 1.63 -4.79
CA THR A 135 6.54 0.89 -3.60
C THR A 135 6.20 1.60 -2.30
N TYR A 136 5.90 2.89 -2.35
CA TYR A 136 5.57 3.76 -1.21
C TYR A 136 6.56 3.71 -0.03
N PHE A 137 7.77 3.13 -0.18
CA PHE A 137 8.74 3.01 0.91
C PHE A 137 9.17 4.37 1.47
N TRP A 138 9.50 5.31 0.57
CA TRP A 138 9.85 6.67 0.95
C TRP A 138 8.68 7.40 1.59
N ALA A 139 7.48 7.29 1.01
CA ALA A 139 6.27 7.90 1.56
C ALA A 139 5.96 7.37 2.96
N ARG A 140 6.05 6.04 3.19
CA ARG A 140 5.89 5.43 4.50
C ARG A 140 6.90 5.99 5.50
N ARG A 141 8.17 6.03 5.13
CA ARG A 141 9.26 6.49 6.01
C ARG A 141 9.08 7.94 6.45
N TRP A 142 8.77 8.83 5.52
CA TRP A 142 8.57 10.23 5.83
C TRP A 142 7.26 10.49 6.57
N PHE A 143 6.21 9.79 6.21
CA PHE A 143 4.93 9.86 6.90
C PHE A 143 5.05 9.47 8.38
N LEU A 144 5.70 8.36 8.70
CA LEU A 144 5.87 7.92 10.08
C LEU A 144 6.76 8.89 10.90
N ARG A 145 7.78 9.48 10.29
CA ARG A 145 8.59 10.52 10.94
C ARG A 145 7.80 11.78 11.21
N ALA A 146 7.04 12.25 10.22
CA ALA A 146 6.17 13.41 10.39
C ALA A 146 5.12 13.18 11.47
N LEU A 147 4.52 11.98 11.51
CA LEU A 147 3.59 11.60 12.57
C LEU A 147 4.29 11.57 13.95
N GLY A 148 5.53 11.09 14.02
CA GLY A 148 6.34 11.16 15.24
C GLY A 148 6.58 12.59 15.71
N VAL A 149 6.83 13.53 14.82
CA VAL A 149 6.96 14.96 15.16
C VAL A 149 5.64 15.53 15.68
N ILE A 150 4.50 15.16 15.08
CA ILE A 150 3.18 15.60 15.56
C ILE A 150 2.92 15.07 16.98
N TYR A 151 3.18 13.79 17.24
CA TYR A 151 3.08 13.22 18.58
C TYR A 151 4.01 13.91 19.58
N LEU A 152 5.25 14.20 19.18
CA LEU A 152 6.22 14.91 20.01
C LEU A 152 5.66 16.28 20.45
N ILE A 153 5.14 17.06 19.50
CA ILE A 153 4.54 18.37 19.79
C ILE A 153 3.34 18.22 20.73
N ALA A 154 2.45 17.25 20.47
CA ALA A 154 1.26 17.00 21.28
C ALA A 154 1.63 16.64 22.72
N PHE A 155 2.56 15.69 22.92
CA PHE A 155 2.98 15.28 24.27
C PHE A 155 3.76 16.37 25.01
N VAL A 156 4.66 17.10 24.35
CA VAL A 156 5.39 18.22 24.98
C VAL A 156 4.44 19.35 25.36
N SER A 157 3.52 19.72 24.48
CA SER A 157 2.51 20.74 24.74
C SER A 157 1.66 20.41 25.96
N LEU A 158 1.18 19.15 26.04
CA LEU A 158 0.41 18.72 27.19
C LEU A 158 1.26 18.63 28.46
N TRP A 159 2.49 18.11 28.35
CA TRP A 159 3.38 17.94 29.53
C TRP A 159 3.63 19.22 30.28
N VAL A 160 3.81 20.34 29.58
CA VAL A 160 4.02 21.67 30.19
C VAL A 160 2.77 22.16 30.94
N GLN A 161 1.58 21.66 30.60
CA GLN A 161 0.32 22.16 31.10
C GLN A 161 -0.43 21.14 31.98
N VAL A 162 0.03 19.89 32.06
CA VAL A 162 -0.72 18.77 32.61
C VAL A 162 -1.15 18.99 34.06
N ASP A 163 -0.29 19.54 34.90
CA ASP A 163 -0.59 19.80 36.30
C ASP A 163 -1.69 20.86 36.49
N GLY A 164 -1.64 21.95 35.70
CA GLY A 164 -2.64 23.00 35.73
C GLY A 164 -4.01 22.58 35.18
N LEU A 165 -4.02 21.61 34.24
CA LEU A 165 -5.25 21.16 33.61
C LEU A 165 -5.93 20.03 34.40
N ILE A 166 -5.22 18.93 34.64
CA ILE A 166 -5.78 17.68 35.18
C ILE A 166 -5.03 17.13 36.38
N GLY A 167 -3.96 17.80 36.84
CA GLY A 167 -3.24 17.44 38.04
C GLY A 167 -4.11 17.56 39.31
N SER A 168 -3.57 17.17 40.47
CA SER A 168 -4.27 17.14 41.75
C SER A 168 -4.91 18.47 42.15
N ASP A 169 -4.27 19.56 41.80
CA ASP A 169 -4.69 20.94 42.07
C ASP A 169 -5.08 21.70 40.78
N GLY A 170 -5.26 20.99 39.68
CA GLY A 170 -5.62 21.52 38.37
C GLY A 170 -7.08 21.94 38.26
N MET A 171 -7.44 22.52 37.08
CA MET A 171 -8.82 22.96 36.82
C MET A 171 -9.85 21.82 36.83
N SER A 172 -9.46 20.61 36.35
CA SER A 172 -10.33 19.42 36.36
C SER A 172 -9.55 18.21 36.88
N PRO A 173 -9.40 18.11 38.23
CA PRO A 173 -8.52 17.12 38.85
C PRO A 173 -8.93 15.68 38.55
N LEU A 174 -8.00 14.91 37.98
CA LEU A 174 -8.22 13.51 37.58
C LEU A 174 -8.58 12.61 38.78
N ASN A 175 -7.99 12.85 39.93
CA ASN A 175 -8.24 12.13 41.17
C ASN A 175 -9.68 12.31 41.71
N ARG A 176 -10.43 13.33 41.27
CA ARG A 176 -11.86 13.52 41.55
C ARG A 176 -12.73 12.99 40.42
N PHE A 177 -12.30 13.15 39.20
CA PHE A 177 -13.04 12.74 37.98
C PHE A 177 -13.24 11.21 37.95
N LEU A 178 -12.16 10.44 38.01
CA LEU A 178 -12.25 8.98 37.88
C LEU A 178 -13.15 8.31 38.96
N PRO A 179 -13.04 8.63 40.27
CA PRO A 179 -13.96 8.10 41.27
C PRO A 179 -15.42 8.49 41.01
N ALA A 180 -15.68 9.73 40.57
CA ALA A 180 -17.03 10.17 40.26
C ALA A 180 -17.66 9.37 39.09
N VAL A 181 -16.88 9.15 38.00
CA VAL A 181 -17.29 8.32 36.89
C VAL A 181 -17.57 6.88 37.34
N ARG A 182 -16.69 6.30 38.18
CA ARG A 182 -16.88 4.94 38.70
C ARG A 182 -18.13 4.85 39.58
N ALA A 183 -18.43 5.87 40.35
CA ALA A 183 -19.64 5.90 41.19
C ALA A 183 -20.93 5.94 40.35
N GLN A 184 -20.91 6.58 39.17
CA GLN A 184 -22.06 6.69 38.28
C GLN A 184 -22.24 5.47 37.36
N LEU A 185 -21.15 4.96 36.78
CA LEU A 185 -21.17 3.91 35.73
C LEU A 185 -20.85 2.52 36.27
N GLY A 186 -20.40 2.41 37.53
CA GLY A 186 -20.01 1.13 38.11
C GLY A 186 -18.86 0.46 37.34
N PRO A 187 -18.89 -0.88 37.16
CA PRO A 187 -17.83 -1.61 36.43
C PRO A 187 -17.68 -1.25 34.96
N GLU A 188 -18.74 -0.72 34.34
CA GLU A 188 -18.71 -0.33 32.92
C GLU A 188 -17.78 0.87 32.65
N ALA A 189 -17.43 1.63 33.72
CA ALA A 189 -16.49 2.76 33.60
C ALA A 189 -15.15 2.37 32.98
N TYR A 190 -14.64 1.18 33.24
CA TYR A 190 -13.36 0.70 32.68
C TYR A 190 -13.39 0.41 31.19
N THR A 191 -14.55 -0.02 30.70
CA THR A 191 -14.73 -0.33 29.26
C THR A 191 -15.11 0.90 28.45
N LEU A 192 -15.89 1.82 29.03
CA LEU A 192 -16.30 3.06 28.39
C LEU A 192 -15.18 4.11 28.37
N LEU A 193 -14.32 4.12 29.37
CA LEU A 193 -13.20 5.03 29.52
C LEU A 193 -11.89 4.25 29.68
N PRO A 194 -11.37 3.62 28.60
CA PRO A 194 -10.14 2.83 28.64
C PRO A 194 -8.90 3.71 28.78
N THR A 195 -8.53 4.05 30.01
CA THR A 195 -7.35 4.86 30.34
C THR A 195 -6.42 4.13 31.29
N LEU A 196 -5.10 4.31 31.12
CA LEU A 196 -4.11 3.83 32.08
C LEU A 196 -4.20 4.53 33.45
N CYS A 197 -4.82 5.69 33.49
CA CYS A 197 -4.98 6.46 34.71
C CYS A 197 -5.89 5.79 35.75
N TRP A 198 -6.54 4.68 35.44
CA TRP A 198 -7.19 3.82 36.41
C TRP A 198 -6.21 3.10 37.35
N PHE A 199 -4.96 2.89 36.92
CA PHE A 199 -3.92 2.27 37.75
C PHE A 199 -3.36 3.27 38.76
N ASP A 200 -3.12 4.51 38.30
CA ASP A 200 -2.62 5.60 39.14
C ASP A 200 -3.05 6.95 38.55
N ALA A 201 -3.68 7.79 39.35
CA ALA A 201 -4.12 9.13 38.99
C ALA A 201 -3.22 10.23 39.62
N SER A 202 -2.01 9.89 39.99
CA SER A 202 -1.05 10.84 40.60
C SER A 202 -0.42 11.74 39.49
N ASN A 203 0.04 12.93 39.91
CA ASN A 203 0.80 13.84 39.02
C ASN A 203 2.05 13.15 38.48
N ALA A 204 2.74 12.33 39.31
CA ALA A 204 3.92 11.58 38.88
C ALA A 204 3.61 10.62 37.74
N PHE A 205 2.47 9.96 37.74
CA PHE A 205 2.03 9.03 36.68
C PHE A 205 1.66 9.82 35.39
N LEU A 206 1.01 10.99 35.51
CA LEU A 206 0.73 11.85 34.41
C LEU A 206 2.02 12.31 33.71
N HIS A 207 3.02 12.73 34.50
CA HIS A 207 4.34 13.07 33.97
C HIS A 207 5.04 11.87 33.33
N PHE A 208 4.89 10.66 33.87
CA PHE A 208 5.43 9.43 33.27
C PHE A 208 4.81 9.13 31.93
N ILE A 209 3.49 9.25 31.76
CA ILE A 209 2.83 9.05 30.46
C ILE A 209 3.26 10.11 29.45
N CYS A 210 3.32 11.38 29.85
CA CYS A 210 3.76 12.47 28.98
C CYS A 210 5.22 12.28 28.56
N GLY A 211 6.13 12.08 29.50
CA GLY A 211 7.56 11.87 29.23
C GLY A 211 7.84 10.58 28.42
N GLY A 212 7.13 9.52 28.73
CA GLY A 212 7.15 8.28 27.95
C GLY A 212 6.67 8.50 26.50
N GLY A 213 5.60 9.29 26.34
CA GLY A 213 5.10 9.69 25.01
C GLY A 213 6.14 10.48 24.20
N VAL A 214 6.86 11.41 24.86
CA VAL A 214 7.98 12.14 24.24
C VAL A 214 9.09 11.18 23.80
N ALA A 215 9.52 10.27 24.66
CA ALA A 215 10.56 9.29 24.35
C ALA A 215 10.15 8.38 23.19
N LEU A 216 8.93 7.86 23.19
CA LEU A 216 8.39 7.02 22.12
C LEU A 216 8.26 7.79 20.78
N SER A 217 7.90 9.08 20.84
CA SER A 217 7.84 9.94 19.65
C SER A 217 9.22 10.09 19.03
N LEU A 218 10.27 10.27 19.82
CA LEU A 218 11.66 10.31 19.35
C LEU A 218 12.08 8.97 18.73
N LEU A 219 11.74 7.83 19.35
CA LEU A 219 12.01 6.51 18.75
C LEU A 219 11.34 6.37 17.38
N LEU A 220 10.10 6.84 17.23
CA LEU A 220 9.37 6.80 15.97
C LEU A 220 10.04 7.70 14.90
N ILE A 221 10.49 8.90 15.26
CA ILE A 221 11.21 9.82 14.37
C ILE A 221 12.51 9.18 13.87
N PHE A 222 13.27 8.51 14.73
CA PHE A 222 14.49 7.82 14.35
C PHE A 222 14.22 6.49 13.63
N GLY A 223 12.96 6.00 13.64
CA GLY A 223 12.55 4.77 12.96
C GLY A 223 12.92 3.50 13.75
N ILE A 224 13.09 3.64 15.06
CA ILE A 224 13.35 2.52 15.97
C ILE A 224 12.01 1.92 16.41
N ALA A 225 11.83 0.62 16.22
CA ALA A 225 10.63 -0.13 16.58
C ALA A 225 9.30 0.56 16.21
N PRO A 226 9.10 1.02 14.96
CA PRO A 226 8.03 1.97 14.62
C PRO A 226 6.62 1.45 14.95
N ALA A 227 6.34 0.17 14.74
CA ALA A 227 5.02 -0.40 15.08
C ALA A 227 4.78 -0.45 16.59
N LEU A 228 5.77 -0.87 17.36
CA LEU A 228 5.67 -0.92 18.84
C LEU A 228 5.56 0.49 19.44
N SER A 229 6.36 1.43 18.93
CA SER A 229 6.28 2.84 19.34
C SER A 229 4.89 3.42 19.08
N LEU A 230 4.28 3.12 17.91
CA LEU A 230 2.93 3.57 17.59
C LEU A 230 1.85 2.96 18.48
N VAL A 231 1.96 1.67 18.79
CA VAL A 231 1.02 1.02 19.75
C VAL A 231 1.09 1.72 21.10
N ALA A 232 2.30 1.92 21.64
CA ALA A 232 2.47 2.58 22.93
C ALA A 232 2.03 4.05 22.90
N LEU A 233 2.37 4.80 21.83
CA LEU A 233 1.91 6.18 21.63
C LEU A 233 0.39 6.27 21.56
N PHE A 234 -0.26 5.35 20.85
CA PHE A 234 -1.73 5.30 20.80
C PHE A 234 -2.34 5.08 22.18
N VAL A 235 -1.84 4.11 22.94
CA VAL A 235 -2.34 3.81 24.28
C VAL A 235 -2.11 4.99 25.25
N PHE A 236 -0.94 5.62 25.20
CA PHE A 236 -0.61 6.77 26.05
C PHE A 236 -1.48 7.99 25.70
N TYR A 237 -1.60 8.28 24.39
CA TYR A 237 -2.39 9.43 23.95
C TYR A 237 -3.88 9.24 24.20
N LEU A 238 -4.41 8.03 23.96
CA LEU A 238 -5.79 7.68 24.31
C LEU A 238 -6.04 7.87 25.81
N SER A 239 -5.12 7.42 26.65
CA SER A 239 -5.23 7.58 28.11
C SER A 239 -5.28 9.05 28.53
N LEU A 240 -4.43 9.88 27.92
CA LEU A 240 -4.42 11.32 28.21
C LEU A 240 -5.63 12.04 27.61
N THR A 241 -6.12 11.62 26.45
CA THR A 241 -7.33 12.20 25.83
C THR A 241 -8.55 11.96 26.70
N ILE A 242 -8.69 10.76 27.28
CA ILE A 242 -9.77 10.44 28.22
C ILE A 242 -9.58 11.20 29.53
N ALA A 243 -8.36 11.22 30.07
CA ALA A 243 -8.05 11.93 31.30
C ALA A 243 -8.22 13.46 31.18
N GLY A 244 -7.90 13.98 30.00
CA GLY A 244 -7.97 15.42 29.66
C GLY A 244 -9.37 15.96 29.45
N GLN A 245 -10.40 15.06 29.39
CA GLN A 245 -11.80 15.45 29.31
C GLN A 245 -12.05 16.48 28.19
N THR A 246 -12.62 17.66 28.52
CA THR A 246 -12.89 18.74 27.57
C THR A 246 -11.66 19.37 26.97
N PHE A 247 -10.49 19.30 27.62
CA PHE A 247 -9.24 19.92 27.15
C PHE A 247 -8.62 19.21 25.97
N LEU A 248 -8.91 17.90 25.79
CA LEU A 248 -8.38 17.05 24.70
C LEU A 248 -9.52 16.42 23.85
N SER A 249 -10.68 17.06 23.80
CA SER A 249 -11.83 16.58 23.03
C SER A 249 -11.95 17.23 21.65
N PHE A 250 -10.90 17.86 21.16
CA PHE A 250 -10.92 18.54 19.89
C PHE A 250 -10.76 17.58 18.70
N GLN A 251 -11.20 18.01 17.54
CA GLN A 251 -11.17 17.20 16.32
C GLN A 251 -9.75 16.69 15.94
N TRP A 252 -8.72 17.50 16.21
CA TRP A 252 -7.34 17.11 15.92
C TRP A 252 -6.80 16.02 16.87
N ASP A 253 -7.25 15.96 18.12
CA ASP A 253 -6.88 14.89 19.05
C ASP A 253 -7.46 13.56 18.60
N ILE A 254 -8.72 13.55 18.21
CA ILE A 254 -9.39 12.37 17.63
C ILE A 254 -8.70 11.95 16.31
N LEU A 255 -8.36 12.93 15.45
CA LEU A 255 -7.66 12.66 14.20
C LEU A 255 -6.27 12.05 14.44
N LEU A 256 -5.55 12.51 15.46
CA LEU A 256 -4.25 11.97 15.83
C LEU A 256 -4.37 10.53 16.32
N LEU A 257 -5.39 10.21 17.12
CA LEU A 257 -5.70 8.85 17.55
C LEU A 257 -6.05 7.94 16.36
N GLU A 258 -6.97 8.35 15.48
CA GLU A 258 -7.36 7.59 14.28
C GLU A 258 -6.16 7.35 13.35
N THR A 259 -5.35 8.39 13.11
CA THR A 259 -4.14 8.30 12.28
C THR A 259 -3.09 7.38 12.92
N GLY A 260 -2.86 7.52 14.21
CA GLY A 260 -1.95 6.68 14.98
C GLY A 260 -2.32 5.21 14.91
N PHE A 261 -3.59 4.89 15.17
CA PHE A 261 -4.11 3.53 15.09
C PHE A 261 -3.93 2.91 13.69
N LEU A 262 -4.34 3.61 12.64
CA LEU A 262 -4.17 3.11 11.26
C LEU A 262 -2.69 2.96 10.88
N SER A 263 -1.83 3.80 11.43
CA SER A 263 -0.39 3.76 11.16
C SER A 263 0.31 2.54 11.75
N ILE A 264 -0.25 1.90 12.78
CA ILE A 264 0.26 0.63 13.32
C ILE A 264 0.30 -0.45 12.22
N PHE A 265 -0.75 -0.53 11.41
CA PHE A 265 -0.85 -1.48 10.29
C PHE A 265 -0.05 -1.05 9.05
N PHE A 266 0.33 0.21 8.99
CA PHE A 266 1.15 0.76 7.92
C PHE A 266 2.65 0.67 8.22
N ALA A 267 3.02 0.62 9.50
CA ALA A 267 4.39 0.56 9.98
C ALA A 267 5.04 -0.82 9.79
N LEU A 268 6.36 -0.84 9.84
CA LEU A 268 7.14 -2.07 9.83
C LEU A 268 7.25 -2.64 11.24
N TRP A 269 6.99 -3.93 11.38
CA TRP A 269 7.22 -4.69 12.61
C TRP A 269 8.70 -5.12 12.70
N GLN A 270 9.59 -4.12 12.88
CA GLN A 270 11.03 -4.32 13.03
C GLN A 270 11.54 -3.49 14.21
N LEU A 271 12.55 -4.00 14.93
CA LEU A 271 13.12 -3.29 16.08
C LEU A 271 14.12 -2.21 15.66
N TRP A 272 14.93 -2.48 14.63
CA TRP A 272 16.00 -1.58 14.21
C TRP A 272 15.77 -1.08 12.78
N PRO A 273 16.13 0.19 12.50
CA PRO A 273 16.05 0.72 11.14
C PRO A 273 17.04 -0.04 10.25
N ARG A 274 16.54 -0.74 9.25
CA ARG A 274 17.39 -1.32 8.22
C ARG A 274 18.02 -0.18 7.44
N ARG A 275 19.36 -0.15 7.41
CA ARG A 275 20.08 0.73 6.48
C ARG A 275 19.67 0.32 5.07
N SER A 276 18.89 1.17 4.41
CA SER A 276 18.65 1.08 2.98
C SER A 276 19.98 1.41 2.31
N SER A 277 20.70 0.41 1.87
CA SER A 277 21.73 0.59 0.85
C SER A 277 21.00 0.93 -0.45
N ALA A 278 20.57 2.18 -0.56
CA ALA A 278 20.17 2.77 -1.81
C ALA A 278 21.43 3.06 -2.61
N GLU A 279 22.07 2.01 -3.10
CA GLU A 279 22.91 2.16 -4.27
C GLU A 279 21.98 2.35 -5.46
N PRO A 280 22.14 3.46 -6.21
CA PRO A 280 21.37 3.64 -7.43
C PRO A 280 21.67 2.44 -8.33
N ALA A 281 20.63 1.86 -8.92
CA ALA A 281 20.76 0.89 -10.00
C ALA A 281 21.30 1.63 -11.23
N VAL A 282 22.58 1.99 -11.17
CA VAL A 282 23.34 2.47 -12.31
C VAL A 282 23.89 1.23 -13.00
N SER A 283 23.36 1.01 -14.20
CA SER A 283 24.04 0.36 -15.30
C SER A 283 24.44 -1.11 -15.16
N ALA A 284 23.45 -1.99 -15.31
CA ALA A 284 23.75 -3.31 -15.88
C ALA A 284 23.60 -3.32 -17.43
N ALA A 285 23.55 -2.14 -18.07
CA ALA A 285 23.29 -2.00 -19.50
C ALA A 285 24.53 -1.78 -20.38
N ASN A 286 25.75 -1.80 -19.83
CA ASN A 286 26.95 -1.46 -20.60
C ASN A 286 28.03 -2.54 -20.65
N ASN A 287 27.70 -3.83 -20.53
CA ASN A 287 28.68 -4.89 -20.76
C ASN A 287 28.18 -5.96 -21.73
N LEU A 288 27.77 -5.54 -22.94
CA LEU A 288 27.84 -6.38 -24.12
C LEU A 288 29.15 -6.06 -24.81
N ARG A 289 30.25 -6.63 -24.33
CA ARG A 289 31.47 -6.84 -25.12
C ARG A 289 31.38 -8.20 -25.79
N PRO A 290 31.79 -8.33 -27.06
CA PRO A 290 31.77 -9.57 -27.79
C PRO A 290 32.75 -10.58 -27.17
N ALA A 291 32.37 -11.86 -27.24
CA ALA A 291 33.09 -12.99 -26.70
C ALA A 291 34.44 -13.17 -27.39
N GLY A 292 35.47 -13.19 -26.59
CA GLY A 292 36.82 -13.69 -26.89
C GLY A 292 37.48 -14.13 -25.62
N ASP A 293 37.60 -15.44 -25.51
CA ASP A 293 38.50 -16.23 -24.66
C ASP A 293 38.69 -15.97 -23.17
N THR A 294 38.38 -17.05 -22.40
CA THR A 294 38.96 -17.52 -21.12
C THR A 294 38.36 -17.07 -19.81
N PRO A 295 38.67 -17.71 -18.66
CA PRO A 295 38.18 -18.97 -18.12
C PRO A 295 37.10 -18.77 -17.07
N ALA A 296 36.47 -19.87 -16.59
CA ALA A 296 35.41 -19.95 -15.60
C ALA A 296 35.40 -18.83 -14.56
N ALA A 297 34.65 -17.76 -14.83
CA ALA A 297 34.35 -16.77 -13.82
C ALA A 297 33.33 -17.38 -12.87
N THR A 298 33.75 -17.60 -11.63
CA THR A 298 32.90 -17.94 -10.49
C THR A 298 31.70 -16.98 -10.50
N VAL A 299 30.53 -17.50 -10.88
CA VAL A 299 29.27 -16.75 -10.79
C VAL A 299 29.02 -16.52 -9.31
N THR A 300 29.43 -15.38 -8.81
CA THR A 300 29.03 -14.91 -7.49
C THR A 300 27.54 -14.66 -7.57
N ILE A 301 26.75 -15.63 -7.11
CA ILE A 301 25.30 -15.49 -6.95
C ILE A 301 25.11 -14.33 -5.98
N ALA A 302 24.81 -13.15 -6.52
CA ALA A 302 24.43 -11.99 -5.73
C ALA A 302 23.25 -12.41 -4.85
N ARG A 303 23.45 -12.39 -3.52
CA ARG A 303 22.38 -12.70 -2.57
C ARG A 303 21.17 -11.87 -2.92
N PRO A 304 19.95 -12.47 -3.00
CA PRO A 304 18.76 -11.72 -3.31
C PRO A 304 18.63 -10.57 -2.31
N ARG A 305 18.56 -9.33 -2.83
CA ARG A 305 18.31 -8.14 -2.01
C ARG A 305 17.07 -8.42 -1.16
N GLN A 306 17.23 -8.40 0.15
CA GLN A 306 16.10 -8.46 1.06
C GLN A 306 15.27 -7.18 0.84
N GLN A 307 14.26 -7.29 -0.01
CA GLN A 307 13.31 -6.21 -0.25
C GLN A 307 12.52 -5.95 1.02
N GLU A 308 12.35 -4.68 1.39
CA GLU A 308 11.41 -4.32 2.47
C GLU A 308 10.02 -4.90 2.14
N PRO A 309 9.29 -5.39 3.15
CA PRO A 309 7.96 -5.93 2.91
C PRO A 309 7.05 -4.88 2.26
N PRO A 310 6.19 -5.32 1.33
CA PRO A 310 5.29 -4.41 0.62
C PRO A 310 4.37 -3.68 1.61
N VAL A 311 4.07 -2.43 1.30
CA VAL A 311 3.14 -1.62 2.09
C VAL A 311 1.74 -2.23 2.03
N SER A 312 1.08 -2.36 3.18
CA SER A 312 -0.32 -2.83 3.25
C SER A 312 -1.22 -1.91 2.44
N ARG A 313 -1.84 -2.44 1.38
CA ARG A 313 -2.77 -1.68 0.53
C ARG A 313 -4.01 -1.24 1.29
N THR A 314 -4.49 -2.06 2.21
CA THR A 314 -5.65 -1.75 3.05
C THR A 314 -5.33 -0.60 4.00
N ALA A 315 -4.19 -0.63 4.68
CA ALA A 315 -3.77 0.47 5.56
C ALA A 315 -3.59 1.78 4.77
N LEU A 316 -2.96 1.72 3.59
CA LEU A 316 -2.81 2.88 2.72
C LEU A 316 -4.16 3.44 2.24
N PHE A 317 -5.11 2.56 1.90
CA PHE A 317 -6.47 2.97 1.52
C PHE A 317 -7.18 3.66 2.69
N LEU A 318 -7.14 3.08 3.89
CA LEU A 318 -7.78 3.63 5.09
C LEU A 318 -7.17 4.98 5.49
N LEU A 319 -5.86 5.16 5.39
CA LEU A 319 -5.22 6.46 5.63
C LEU A 319 -5.64 7.53 4.61
N LYS A 320 -5.76 7.15 3.32
CA LYS A 320 -6.30 8.05 2.29
C LYS A 320 -7.78 8.37 2.53
N PHE A 321 -8.57 7.38 2.96
CA PHE A 321 -9.96 7.57 3.31
C PHE A 321 -10.13 8.49 4.52
N LEU A 322 -9.26 8.38 5.53
CA LEU A 322 -9.25 9.28 6.68
C LEU A 322 -9.00 10.73 6.26
N LEU A 323 -8.04 10.95 5.35
CA LEU A 323 -7.80 12.28 4.78
C LEU A 323 -9.02 12.80 4.01
N PHE A 324 -9.66 11.95 3.20
CA PHE A 324 -10.90 12.30 2.50
C PHE A 324 -12.04 12.66 3.48
N LYS A 325 -12.23 11.85 4.54
CA LYS A 325 -13.21 12.11 5.62
C LYS A 325 -12.98 13.49 6.24
N LEU A 326 -11.72 13.81 6.58
CA LEU A 326 -11.36 15.10 7.15
C LEU A 326 -11.72 16.27 6.22
N MET A 327 -11.33 16.17 4.94
CA MET A 327 -11.62 17.20 3.94
C MET A 327 -13.11 17.38 3.71
N LEU A 328 -13.86 16.27 3.61
CA LEU A 328 -15.30 16.29 3.43
C LEU A 328 -16.01 16.93 4.63
N MET A 329 -15.69 16.50 5.84
CA MET A 329 -16.30 17.03 7.07
C MET A 329 -16.00 18.51 7.27
N SER A 330 -14.77 18.94 6.99
CA SER A 330 -14.41 20.35 7.02
C SER A 330 -15.20 21.17 5.99
N GLY A 331 -15.44 20.61 4.80
CA GLY A 331 -16.27 21.23 3.76
C GLY A 331 -17.73 21.36 4.18
N VAL A 332 -18.32 20.28 4.71
CA VAL A 332 -19.70 20.25 5.17
C VAL A 332 -19.94 21.27 6.28
N VAL A 333 -19.05 21.34 7.29
CA VAL A 333 -19.18 22.32 8.38
C VAL A 333 -19.16 23.75 7.85
N LYS A 334 -18.27 24.05 6.87
CA LYS A 334 -18.22 25.39 6.26
C LYS A 334 -19.44 25.74 5.42
N LEU A 335 -20.16 24.74 4.87
CA LEU A 335 -21.37 24.98 4.10
C LEU A 335 -22.63 25.07 4.96
N SER A 336 -22.57 24.55 6.20
CA SER A 336 -23.68 24.54 7.15
C SER A 336 -23.63 25.67 8.18
N SER A 337 -22.52 26.40 8.26
CA SER A 337 -22.33 27.62 9.07
C SER A 337 -22.68 28.88 8.28
#